data_0cf562ce01d3ff67698d791164157cfe
#
_entry.id   0cf562ce01d3ff67698d791164157cfe
#
_cell.length_a   1.000
_cell.length_b   1.000
_cell.length_c   1.000
_cell.angle_alpha   90.00
_cell.angle_beta   90.00
_cell.angle_gamma   90.00
#
_symmetry.space_group_name_H-M   'P 1'
#
loop_
_entity.id
_entity.type
_entity.pdbx_description
1 polymer ?
#
loop_
_entity_poly.entity_id
_entity_poly.type
_entity_poly.pdbx_seq_one_letter_code
_entity_poly.pdbx_strand_id
1 'polypeptide(L)'
;MKKVAIIGGGIAGMTAGILLQKAGFATEIYEKNAVPGGQCTGWKREGYFIDNCIHWLTGTRPGSALHELWKEIGALGDGVEVYEKEMFFSSKLNGKTLT
;
A
#
# COMPACT_ATOMS: atom_id res chain seq x y z
N MET A 1 4.60 29.93 -0.06
CA MET A 1 4.23 28.51 0.03
C MET A 1 4.76 27.93 1.34
N LYS A 2 3.90 27.39 2.13
CA LYS A 2 4.32 26.71 3.37
C LYS A 2 4.97 25.39 3.05
N LYS A 3 6.03 25.07 3.77
CA LYS A 3 6.72 23.79 3.70
C LYS A 3 6.31 22.91 4.90
N VAL A 4 6.12 21.63 4.63
CA VAL A 4 5.83 20.64 5.65
C VAL A 4 6.88 19.54 5.58
N ALA A 5 7.57 19.31 6.69
CA ALA A 5 8.50 18.19 6.82
C ALA A 5 7.73 16.99 7.41
N ILE A 6 7.86 15.86 6.76
CA ILE A 6 7.21 14.62 7.18
C ILE A 6 8.30 13.63 7.61
N ILE A 7 8.21 13.16 8.82
CA ILE A 7 9.17 12.20 9.36
C ILE A 7 8.58 10.80 9.21
N GLY A 8 9.19 10.03 8.33
CA GLY A 8 8.77 8.67 8.01
C GLY A 8 8.09 8.56 6.65
N GLY A 9 8.60 7.69 5.79
CA GLY A 9 8.11 7.42 4.44
C GLY A 9 7.31 6.12 4.34
N GLY A 10 6.57 5.76 5.36
CA GLY A 10 5.58 4.69 5.31
C GLY A 10 4.29 5.14 4.63
N ILE A 11 3.26 4.30 4.67
CA ILE A 11 1.97 4.60 4.01
C ILE A 11 1.36 5.90 4.54
N ALA A 12 1.38 6.12 5.85
CA ALA A 12 0.83 7.32 6.46
C ALA A 12 1.58 8.59 6.00
N GLY A 13 2.91 8.58 6.04
CA GLY A 13 3.72 9.71 5.63
C GLY A 13 3.59 10.04 4.15
N MET A 14 3.59 9.02 3.29
CA MET A 14 3.40 9.22 1.85
C MET A 14 2.00 9.72 1.53
N THR A 15 0.96 9.20 2.17
CA THR A 15 -0.42 9.66 2.01
C THR A 15 -0.56 11.13 2.43
N ALA A 16 0.00 11.48 3.59
CA ALA A 16 0.01 12.87 4.05
C ALA A 16 0.71 13.80 3.06
N GLY A 17 1.86 13.36 2.52
CA GLY A 17 2.61 14.12 1.53
C GLY A 17 1.82 14.38 0.26
N ILE A 18 1.14 13.36 -0.27
CA ILE A 18 0.31 13.50 -1.47
C ILE A 18 -0.82 14.49 -1.25
N LEU A 19 -1.57 14.33 -0.16
CA LEU A 19 -2.72 15.18 0.13
C LEU A 19 -2.30 16.63 0.43
N LEU A 20 -1.20 16.82 1.14
CA LEU A 20 -0.67 18.16 1.40
C LEU A 20 -0.21 18.85 0.11
N GLN A 21 0.45 18.15 -0.79
CA GLN A 21 0.83 18.71 -2.09
C GLN A 21 -0.39 19.10 -2.92
N LYS A 22 -1.42 18.25 -2.92
CA LYS A 22 -2.69 18.60 -3.57
C LYS A 22 -3.36 19.84 -2.95
N ALA A 23 -3.15 20.07 -1.67
CA ALA A 23 -3.64 21.25 -0.97
C ALA A 23 -2.73 22.49 -1.14
N GLY A 24 -1.65 22.39 -1.89
CA GLY A 24 -0.77 23.53 -2.20
C GLY A 24 0.42 23.71 -1.28
N PHE A 25 0.73 22.73 -0.43
CA PHE A 25 1.93 22.76 0.42
C PHE A 25 3.13 22.13 -0.30
N ALA A 26 4.33 22.61 -0.06
CA ALA A 26 5.54 21.90 -0.38
C ALA A 26 5.84 20.87 0.71
N THR A 27 6.18 19.64 0.33
CA THR A 27 6.46 18.58 1.29
C THR A 27 7.83 17.95 1.07
N GLU A 28 8.47 17.60 2.16
CA GLU A 28 9.69 16.80 2.17
C GLU A 28 9.50 15.63 3.13
N ILE A 29 9.81 14.43 2.67
CA ILE A 29 9.71 13.22 3.50
C ILE A 29 11.12 12.76 3.86
N TYR A 30 11.35 12.57 5.15
CA TYR A 30 12.61 12.07 5.69
C TYR A 30 12.41 10.62 6.13
N GLU A 31 13.05 9.70 5.39
CA GLU A 31 12.95 8.26 5.63
C GLU A 31 14.31 7.70 6.03
N LYS A 32 14.35 6.97 7.17
CA LYS A 32 15.60 6.39 7.68
C LYS A 32 16.13 5.23 6.84
N ASN A 33 15.26 4.52 6.13
CA ASN A 33 15.64 3.40 5.29
C ASN A 33 15.93 3.84 3.86
N ALA A 34 16.63 2.99 3.12
CA ALA A 34 16.99 3.28 1.73
C ALA A 34 15.79 3.35 0.78
N VAL A 35 14.67 2.72 1.14
CA VAL A 35 13.45 2.71 0.34
C VAL A 35 12.24 3.10 1.18
N PRO A 36 11.24 3.78 0.60
CA PRO A 36 10.00 4.07 1.29
C PRO A 36 9.11 2.85 1.35
N GLY A 37 8.00 2.95 2.10
CA GLY A 37 6.98 1.93 2.20
C GLY A 37 6.71 1.46 3.62
N GLY A 38 7.64 1.67 4.54
CA GLY A 38 7.50 1.20 5.92
C GLY A 38 7.35 -0.31 5.98
N GLN A 39 6.26 -0.78 6.58
CA GLN A 39 5.97 -2.22 6.63
C GLN A 39 5.46 -2.78 5.31
N CYS A 40 4.90 -1.96 4.41
CA CYS A 40 4.46 -2.36 3.09
C CYS A 40 5.65 -2.40 2.13
N THR A 41 6.48 -3.39 2.28
CA THR A 41 7.73 -3.54 1.54
C THR A 41 8.01 -5.00 1.21
N GLY A 42 8.93 -5.20 0.29
CA GLY A 42 9.42 -6.51 -0.09
C GLY A 42 10.89 -6.44 -0.45
N TRP A 43 11.52 -7.59 -0.57
CA TRP A 43 12.92 -7.69 -0.93
C TRP A 43 13.22 -8.97 -1.70
N LYS A 44 14.36 -9.00 -2.36
CA LYS A 44 14.86 -10.20 -3.01
C LYS A 44 15.88 -10.89 -2.12
N ARG A 45 15.76 -12.22 -2.02
CA ARG A 45 16.72 -13.07 -1.34
C ARG A 45 16.84 -14.41 -2.06
N GLU A 46 18.07 -14.77 -2.42
CA GLU A 46 18.37 -16.05 -3.08
C GLU A 46 17.48 -16.35 -4.31
N GLY A 47 17.20 -15.31 -5.12
CA GLY A 47 16.36 -15.44 -6.31
C GLY A 47 14.85 -15.37 -6.07
N TYR A 48 14.43 -15.29 -4.81
CA TYR A 48 13.02 -15.15 -4.45
C TYR A 48 12.68 -13.72 -4.09
N PHE A 49 11.48 -13.29 -4.44
CA PHE A 49 10.93 -12.04 -3.95
C PHE A 49 10.07 -12.33 -2.71
N ILE A 50 10.44 -11.73 -1.59
CA ILE A 50 9.71 -11.87 -0.33
C ILE A 50 8.87 -10.63 -0.13
N ASP A 51 7.57 -10.81 -0.09
CA ASP A 51 6.59 -9.76 0.15
C ASP A 51 6.21 -9.77 1.62
N ASN A 52 6.59 -8.72 2.34
CA ASN A 52 6.38 -8.64 3.77
C ASN A 52 4.95 -8.25 4.13
N CYS A 53 4.33 -7.35 3.40
CA CYS A 53 2.99 -6.79 3.65
C CYS A 53 2.58 -5.99 2.40
N ILE A 54 1.37 -5.96 1.98
CA ILE A 54 0.13 -6.55 2.52
C ILE A 54 -0.28 -7.77 1.68
N HIS A 55 -1.15 -8.63 2.21
CA HIS A 55 -1.62 -9.83 1.49
C HIS A 55 -2.91 -9.58 0.72
N TRP A 56 -3.68 -8.58 1.10
CA TRP A 56 -4.91 -8.16 0.44
C TRP A 56 -5.18 -6.69 0.72
N LEU A 57 -5.94 -6.06 -0.16
CA LEU A 57 -6.33 -4.66 0.00
C LEU A 57 -7.84 -4.56 0.16
N THR A 58 -8.29 -3.95 1.23
CA THR A 58 -9.68 -3.58 1.43
C THR A 58 -9.99 -2.30 0.66
N GLY A 59 -11.18 -2.22 0.05
CA GLY A 59 -11.60 -1.02 -0.67
C GLY A 59 -11.30 -1.05 -2.17
N THR A 60 -11.13 -2.24 -2.76
CA THR A 60 -10.94 -2.39 -4.20
C THR A 60 -12.25 -2.30 -5.00
N ARG A 61 -13.39 -2.32 -4.33
CA ARG A 61 -14.69 -2.28 -4.97
C ARG A 61 -14.98 -0.88 -5.52
N PRO A 62 -15.20 -0.72 -6.85
CA PRO A 62 -15.53 0.56 -7.41
C PRO A 62 -16.80 1.17 -6.81
N GLY A 63 -16.79 2.48 -6.59
CA GLY A 63 -17.91 3.22 -6.02
C GLY A 63 -17.94 3.29 -4.50
N SER A 64 -17.10 2.55 -3.80
CA SER A 64 -16.97 2.68 -2.35
C SER A 64 -16.16 3.93 -1.98
N ALA A 65 -16.42 4.51 -0.80
CA ALA A 65 -15.67 5.66 -0.32
C ALA A 65 -14.17 5.38 -0.18
N LEU A 66 -13.82 4.18 0.26
CA LEU A 66 -12.41 3.78 0.40
C LEU A 66 -11.74 3.61 -0.96
N HIS A 67 -12.45 3.08 -1.95
CA HIS A 67 -11.93 2.98 -3.32
C HIS A 67 -11.60 4.36 -3.89
N GLU A 68 -12.47 5.34 -3.71
CA GLU A 68 -12.23 6.71 -4.15
C GLU A 68 -11.03 7.34 -3.44
N LEU A 69 -10.86 7.06 -2.15
CA LEU A 69 -9.68 7.51 -1.40
C LEU A 69 -8.39 6.90 -1.97
N TRP A 70 -8.38 5.59 -2.24
CA TRP A 70 -7.24 4.92 -2.86
C TRP A 70 -6.90 5.49 -4.23
N LYS A 71 -7.91 5.84 -5.02
CA LYS A 71 -7.69 6.53 -6.30
C LYS A 71 -7.09 7.92 -6.11
N GLU A 72 -7.60 8.67 -5.14
CA GLU A 72 -7.13 10.03 -4.86
C GLU A 72 -5.63 10.07 -4.53
N ILE A 73 -5.14 9.12 -3.79
CA ILE A 73 -3.72 9.02 -3.42
C ILE A 73 -2.89 8.20 -4.42
N GLY A 74 -3.48 7.69 -5.48
CA GLY A 74 -2.77 6.97 -6.54
C GLY A 74 -2.49 5.50 -6.27
N ALA A 75 -3.06 4.93 -5.21
CA ALA A 75 -2.89 3.50 -4.91
C ALA A 75 -3.72 2.60 -5.85
N LEU A 76 -4.84 3.08 -6.31
CA LEU A 76 -5.68 2.45 -7.34
C LEU A 76 -5.93 3.42 -8.48
N GLY A 77 -6.42 2.92 -9.60
CA GLY A 77 -6.74 3.72 -10.79
C GLY A 77 -6.11 3.15 -12.04
N ASP A 78 -5.90 3.99 -13.05
CA ASP A 78 -5.35 3.57 -14.32
C ASP A 78 -3.94 2.99 -14.16
N GLY A 79 -3.69 1.83 -14.77
CA GLY A 79 -2.42 1.14 -14.68
C GLY A 79 -2.23 0.25 -13.46
N VAL A 80 -3.21 0.20 -12.56
CA VAL A 80 -3.20 -0.70 -11.40
C VAL A 80 -4.25 -1.78 -11.60
N GLU A 81 -3.80 -3.03 -11.71
CA GLU A 81 -4.68 -4.18 -11.85
C GLU A 81 -5.03 -4.75 -10.49
N VAL A 82 -6.30 -5.12 -10.33
CA VAL A 82 -6.80 -5.77 -9.12
C VAL A 82 -7.20 -7.20 -9.45
N TYR A 83 -6.62 -8.15 -8.73
CA TYR A 83 -6.94 -9.56 -8.86
C TYR A 83 -7.77 -10.03 -7.69
N GLU A 84 -8.95 -10.57 -7.96
CA GLU A 84 -9.78 -11.21 -6.95
C GLU A 84 -9.55 -12.72 -7.00
N LYS A 85 -9.22 -13.29 -5.86
CA LYS A 85 -9.02 -14.74 -5.74
C LYS A 85 -10.32 -15.40 -5.33
N GLU A 86 -10.64 -16.53 -5.97
CA GLU A 86 -11.79 -17.34 -5.56
C GLU A 86 -11.64 -17.90 -4.15
N MET A 87 -10.39 -18.18 -3.76
CA MET A 87 -10.05 -18.71 -2.46
C MET A 87 -9.19 -17.70 -1.68
N PHE A 88 -9.71 -17.21 -0.55
CA PHE A 88 -8.99 -16.27 0.29
C PHE A 88 -7.81 -16.96 0.99
N PHE A 89 -8.09 -18.08 1.64
CA PHE A 89 -7.04 -18.92 2.18
C PHE A 89 -7.53 -20.37 2.31
N SER A 90 -6.59 -21.31 2.40
CA SER A 90 -6.91 -22.68 2.76
C SER A 90 -5.87 -23.21 3.75
N SER A 91 -6.33 -24.05 4.66
CA SER A 91 -5.47 -24.74 5.61
C SER A 91 -5.70 -26.23 5.53
N LYS A 92 -4.63 -27.01 5.57
CA LYS A 92 -4.69 -28.47 5.50
C LYS A 92 -4.05 -29.07 6.74
N LEU A 93 -4.82 -29.91 7.42
CA LEU A 93 -4.37 -30.62 8.60
C LEU A 93 -4.92 -32.05 8.59
N ASN A 94 -4.06 -33.04 8.78
CA ASN A 94 -4.45 -34.46 8.85
C ASN A 94 -5.35 -34.92 7.68
N GLY A 95 -5.01 -34.51 6.45
CA GLY A 95 -5.79 -34.84 5.25
C GLY A 95 -7.09 -34.07 5.07
N LYS A 96 -7.47 -33.23 6.03
CA LYS A 96 -8.65 -32.37 5.95
C LYS A 96 -8.23 -30.97 5.48
N THR A 97 -9.02 -30.38 4.59
CA THR A 97 -8.81 -29.03 4.09
C THR A 97 -9.93 -28.13 4.60
N LEU A 98 -9.55 -26.99 5.16
CA LEU A 98 -10.44 -25.89 5.55
C LEU A 98 -10.19 -24.72 4.62
N THR A 99 -11.27 -24.24 4.06
CA THR A 99 -11.20 -23.13 3.10
C THR A 99 -12.08 -21.98 3.57
#